data_b75904fe91784cacc2eecf179b2c7db0
#
_entry.id   b75904fe91784cacc2eecf179b2c7db0
#
_cell.length_a   1.000
_cell.length_b   1.000
_cell.length_c   1.000
_cell.angle_alpha   90.00
_cell.angle_beta   90.00
_cell.angle_gamma   90.00
#
_symmetry.space_group_name_H-M   'P 1'
#
loop_
_entity.id
_entity.type
_entity.pdbx_description
1 polymer ?
#
loop_
_entity_poly.entity_id
_entity_poly.type
_entity_poly.pdbx_seq_one_letter_code
_entity_poly.pdbx_strand_id
1 'polypeptide(L)'
;AILSPKAAAMVKQLRTDDRSKVTLSDSVRQRVSTGVQYIFNNTNSEELTQATNQIADSLMEAINENDAIAVDISSLKTSDEYTFKHSVDVATISMILAKQMKLPDNEIHDIGVSGLLHDIGKTMIPNEILNKPGRLTDDEFNIMKKHSVYGYNMLKDRKDLNNSILMGVLQHHERIDGTGYPLGFDAPKICQFAKILSVADVYDALVTKR
;
A
#
# COMPACT_ATOMS: atom_id res chain seq x y z
N ALA A 1 4.53 -12.67 -13.50
CA ALA A 1 4.64 -13.95 -12.77
C ALA A 1 3.37 -14.77 -13.05
N ILE A 2 3.52 -16.03 -13.50
CA ILE A 2 2.39 -16.93 -13.72
C ILE A 2 2.06 -17.54 -12.37
N LEU A 3 0.85 -17.27 -11.87
CA LEU A 3 0.35 -17.88 -10.64
C LEU A 3 0.28 -19.40 -10.82
N SER A 4 0.64 -20.14 -9.77
CA SER A 4 0.40 -21.59 -9.78
C SER A 4 -1.11 -21.86 -9.95
N PRO A 5 -1.52 -23.00 -10.55
CA PRO A 5 -2.94 -23.34 -10.72
C PRO A 5 -3.74 -23.27 -9.41
N LYS A 6 -3.11 -23.62 -8.28
CA LYS A 6 -3.71 -23.54 -6.94
C LYS A 6 -3.92 -22.08 -6.49
N ALA A 7 -2.95 -21.20 -6.73
CA ALA A 7 -3.07 -19.77 -6.43
C ALA A 7 -4.11 -19.09 -7.34
N ALA A 8 -4.16 -19.47 -8.63
CA ALA A 8 -5.17 -18.97 -9.56
C ALA A 8 -6.60 -19.41 -9.16
N ALA A 9 -6.76 -20.65 -8.68
CA ALA A 9 -8.03 -21.15 -8.16
C ALA A 9 -8.48 -20.41 -6.90
N MET A 10 -7.55 -20.14 -5.96
CA MET A 10 -7.84 -19.34 -4.75
C MET A 10 -8.25 -17.91 -5.11
N VAL A 11 -7.56 -17.25 -6.04
CA VAL A 11 -7.92 -15.90 -6.51
C VAL A 11 -9.30 -15.91 -7.17
N LYS A 12 -9.63 -16.96 -7.95
CA LYS A 12 -10.94 -17.12 -8.57
C LYS A 12 -12.03 -17.33 -7.52
N GLN A 13 -11.76 -18.13 -6.49
CA GLN A 13 -12.70 -18.39 -5.39
C GLN A 13 -12.95 -17.12 -4.55
N LEU A 14 -11.92 -16.32 -4.28
CA LEU A 14 -12.07 -15.01 -3.62
C LEU A 14 -12.90 -14.01 -4.45
N ARG A 15 -12.89 -14.13 -5.79
CA ARG A 15 -13.72 -13.29 -6.68
C ARG A 15 -15.20 -13.69 -6.74
N THR A 16 -15.50 -14.95 -6.46
CA THR A 16 -16.87 -15.50 -6.59
C THR A 16 -17.61 -15.60 -5.27
N ASP A 17 -16.89 -15.48 -4.15
CA ASP A 17 -17.50 -15.52 -2.82
C ASP A 17 -18.07 -14.13 -2.48
N ASP A 18 -19.38 -14.06 -2.42
CA ASP A 18 -20.19 -12.90 -2.00
C ASP A 18 -20.10 -12.67 -0.46
N ARG A 19 -18.96 -13.04 0.15
CA ARG A 19 -18.71 -12.88 1.57
C ARG A 19 -18.49 -11.42 1.86
N SER A 20 -19.39 -10.89 2.69
CA SER A 20 -19.43 -9.58 3.32
C SER A 20 -18.22 -8.68 3.02
N LYS A 21 -18.30 -7.95 1.92
CA LYS A 21 -17.43 -6.81 1.66
C LYS A 21 -17.74 -5.77 2.73
N VAL A 22 -16.75 -5.38 3.52
CA VAL A 22 -16.92 -4.21 4.38
C VAL A 22 -17.11 -3.01 3.49
N THR A 23 -18.30 -2.47 3.51
CA THR A 23 -18.56 -1.18 2.90
C THR A 23 -18.16 -0.14 3.93
N LEU A 24 -17.10 0.63 3.68
CA LEU A 24 -16.78 1.79 4.49
C LEU A 24 -18.01 2.70 4.56
N SER A 25 -18.35 3.21 5.75
CA SER A 25 -19.42 4.22 5.88
C SER A 25 -19.07 5.45 5.05
N ASP A 26 -20.07 6.20 4.60
CA ASP A 26 -19.84 7.40 3.76
C ASP A 26 -18.91 8.41 4.44
N SER A 27 -19.01 8.55 5.78
CA SER A 27 -18.14 9.42 6.55
C SER A 27 -16.67 8.95 6.56
N VAL A 28 -16.43 7.64 6.67
CA VAL A 28 -15.07 7.06 6.59
C VAL A 28 -14.52 7.25 5.19
N ARG A 29 -15.31 6.97 4.15
CA ARG A 29 -14.89 7.18 2.75
C ARG A 29 -14.47 8.61 2.48
N GLN A 30 -15.26 9.58 2.94
CA GLN A 30 -14.94 10.98 2.72
C GLN A 30 -13.65 11.38 3.45
N ARG A 31 -13.46 10.96 4.70
CA ARG A 31 -12.22 11.23 5.45
C ARG A 31 -11.00 10.62 4.74
N VAL A 32 -11.10 9.34 4.33
CA VAL A 32 -10.02 8.63 3.65
C VAL A 32 -9.68 9.30 2.32
N SER A 33 -10.68 9.60 1.48
CA SER A 33 -10.47 10.24 0.18
C SER A 33 -9.79 11.61 0.33
N THR A 34 -10.31 12.47 1.22
CA THR A 34 -9.75 13.80 1.46
C THR A 34 -8.34 13.72 2.03
N GLY A 35 -8.13 12.82 2.99
CA GLY A 35 -6.83 12.66 3.65
C GLY A 35 -5.75 12.14 2.69
N VAL A 36 -6.07 11.15 1.86
CA VAL A 36 -5.11 10.61 0.86
C VAL A 36 -4.74 11.68 -0.15
N GLN A 37 -5.71 12.44 -0.65
CA GLN A 37 -5.46 13.56 -1.56
C GLN A 37 -4.54 14.61 -0.92
N TYR A 38 -4.75 14.91 0.38
CA TYR A 38 -3.89 15.82 1.14
C TYR A 38 -2.44 15.29 1.23
N ILE A 39 -2.25 14.01 1.55
CA ILE A 39 -0.92 13.38 1.69
C ILE A 39 -0.08 13.58 0.42
N PHE A 40 -0.64 13.23 -0.74
CA PHE A 40 0.11 13.27 -1.99
C PHE A 40 0.35 14.70 -2.51
N ASN A 41 -0.54 15.64 -2.20
CA ASN A 41 -0.37 17.04 -2.59
C ASN A 41 0.54 17.83 -1.63
N ASN A 42 0.78 17.32 -0.42
CA ASN A 42 1.50 18.01 0.65
C ASN A 42 2.62 17.15 1.25
N THR A 43 3.40 16.49 0.43
CA THR A 43 4.44 15.54 0.86
C THR A 43 5.50 16.13 1.79
N ASN A 44 5.71 17.44 1.76
CA ASN A 44 6.64 18.17 2.62
C ASN A 44 5.97 18.79 3.86
N SER A 45 4.65 18.63 4.03
CA SER A 45 3.93 19.20 5.18
C SER A 45 4.33 18.51 6.48
N GLU A 46 4.41 19.29 7.57
CA GLU A 46 4.57 18.74 8.92
C GLU A 46 3.35 17.91 9.33
N GLU A 47 2.18 18.20 8.77
CA GLU A 47 0.91 17.52 9.04
C GLU A 47 0.74 16.19 8.28
N LEU A 48 1.70 15.83 7.39
CA LEU A 48 1.60 14.61 6.57
C LEU A 48 1.35 13.37 7.43
N THR A 49 2.13 13.20 8.49
CA THR A 49 2.03 12.03 9.37
C THR A 49 0.71 12.04 10.15
N GLN A 50 0.25 13.22 10.60
CA GLN A 50 -1.04 13.35 11.27
C GLN A 50 -2.19 12.94 10.33
N ALA A 51 -2.19 13.42 9.09
CA ALA A 51 -3.20 13.05 8.11
C ALA A 51 -3.16 11.54 7.80
N THR A 52 -1.96 10.97 7.69
CA THR A 52 -1.78 9.53 7.44
C THR A 52 -2.31 8.69 8.61
N ASN A 53 -1.99 9.07 9.85
CA ASN A 53 -2.49 8.39 11.05
C ASN A 53 -4.02 8.45 11.13
N GLN A 54 -4.66 9.59 10.86
CA GLN A 54 -6.12 9.72 10.85
C GLN A 54 -6.80 8.78 9.84
N ILE A 55 -6.16 8.56 8.69
CA ILE A 55 -6.67 7.59 7.72
C ILE A 55 -6.49 6.16 8.26
N ALA A 56 -5.33 5.84 8.79
CA ALA A 56 -5.04 4.52 9.36
C ALA A 56 -5.99 4.20 10.53
N ASP A 57 -6.26 5.15 11.42
CA ASP A 57 -7.27 5.04 12.50
C ASP A 57 -8.66 4.74 11.94
N SER A 58 -9.08 5.46 10.89
CA SER A 58 -10.38 5.26 10.25
C SER A 58 -10.51 3.88 9.59
N LEU A 59 -9.42 3.36 9.01
CA LEU A 59 -9.38 2.02 8.46
C LEU A 59 -9.39 0.95 9.57
N MET A 60 -8.66 1.18 10.69
CA MET A 60 -8.68 0.29 11.86
C MET A 60 -10.09 0.17 12.44
N GLU A 61 -10.78 1.30 12.62
CA GLU A 61 -12.18 1.33 13.08
C GLU A 61 -13.06 0.45 12.19
N ALA A 62 -13.01 0.67 10.87
CA ALA A 62 -13.79 -0.09 9.91
C ALA A 62 -13.47 -1.60 9.90
N ILE A 63 -12.19 -1.97 10.06
CA ILE A 63 -11.74 -3.37 10.11
C ILE A 63 -12.15 -4.05 11.43
N ASN A 64 -12.21 -3.29 12.53
CA ASN A 64 -12.56 -3.82 13.85
C ASN A 64 -14.06 -3.95 14.07
N GLU A 65 -14.86 -3.05 13.51
CA GLU A 65 -16.33 -3.11 13.57
C GLU A 65 -16.93 -4.27 12.78
N ASN A 66 -16.16 -4.80 11.84
CA ASN A 66 -16.64 -5.86 10.96
C ASN A 66 -15.66 -7.03 11.00
N ASP A 67 -16.13 -8.25 11.24
CA ASP A 67 -15.36 -9.49 11.05
C ASP A 67 -15.01 -9.75 9.56
N ALA A 68 -14.83 -8.69 8.81
CA ALA A 68 -14.73 -8.74 7.37
C ALA A 68 -13.33 -9.08 6.88
N ILE A 69 -13.32 -9.88 5.81
CA ILE A 69 -12.12 -10.36 5.15
C ILE A 69 -11.66 -9.43 4.02
N ALA A 70 -12.51 -8.50 3.60
CA ALA A 70 -12.21 -7.55 2.52
C ALA A 70 -13.01 -6.24 2.67
N VAL A 71 -12.41 -5.12 2.25
CA VAL A 71 -13.08 -3.81 2.17
C VAL A 71 -13.37 -3.48 0.71
N ASP A 72 -14.60 -3.08 0.40
CA ASP A 72 -14.94 -2.57 -0.93
C ASP A 72 -14.63 -1.08 -1.02
N ILE A 73 -13.46 -0.76 -1.56
CA ILE A 73 -13.00 0.62 -1.78
C ILE A 73 -13.38 1.11 -3.19
N SER A 74 -14.10 0.30 -3.96
CA SER A 74 -14.47 0.60 -5.36
C SER A 74 -15.30 1.88 -5.53
N SER A 75 -15.82 2.43 -4.43
CA SER A 75 -16.63 3.64 -4.40
C SER A 75 -15.87 4.93 -4.09
N LEU A 76 -14.57 4.86 -3.81
CA LEU A 76 -13.73 6.06 -3.67
C LEU A 76 -13.47 6.66 -5.06
N LYS A 77 -14.28 7.62 -5.47
CA LYS A 77 -14.09 8.37 -6.71
C LYS A 77 -13.27 9.63 -6.43
N THR A 78 -12.05 9.69 -6.94
CA THR A 78 -11.23 10.90 -6.97
C THR A 78 -10.71 11.13 -8.38
N SER A 79 -10.42 12.37 -8.76
CA SER A 79 -10.00 12.76 -10.11
C SER A 79 -8.59 12.26 -10.51
N ASP A 80 -7.76 11.87 -9.53
CA ASP A 80 -6.47 11.19 -9.72
C ASP A 80 -6.55 9.74 -9.19
N GLU A 81 -7.58 9.04 -9.62
CA GLU A 81 -8.20 7.89 -8.96
C GLU A 81 -7.28 6.70 -8.72
N TYR A 82 -6.27 6.48 -9.57
CA TYR A 82 -5.54 5.21 -9.53
C TYR A 82 -4.55 5.11 -8.38
N THR A 83 -3.67 6.11 -8.22
CA THR A 83 -2.58 6.05 -7.21
C THR A 83 -3.13 6.12 -5.79
N PHE A 84 -4.13 6.96 -5.57
CA PHE A 84 -4.72 7.15 -4.24
C PHE A 84 -5.53 5.93 -3.81
N LYS A 85 -6.35 5.41 -4.71
CA LYS A 85 -7.13 4.19 -4.46
C LYS A 85 -6.20 3.02 -4.15
N HIS A 86 -5.18 2.83 -4.95
CA HIS A 86 -4.18 1.78 -4.76
C HIS A 86 -3.53 1.84 -3.38
N SER A 87 -3.08 3.02 -2.92
CA SER A 87 -2.47 3.16 -1.60
C SER A 87 -3.42 2.78 -0.46
N VAL A 88 -4.70 3.15 -0.58
CA VAL A 88 -5.73 2.77 0.40
C VAL A 88 -6.02 1.26 0.33
N ASP A 89 -6.12 0.69 -0.87
CA ASP A 89 -6.34 -0.75 -1.07
C ASP A 89 -5.19 -1.55 -0.46
N VAL A 90 -3.94 -1.18 -0.76
CA VAL A 90 -2.75 -1.85 -0.21
C VAL A 90 -2.69 -1.72 1.31
N ALA A 91 -2.93 -0.52 1.87
CA ALA A 91 -2.97 -0.33 3.32
C ALA A 91 -4.02 -1.23 3.98
N THR A 92 -5.25 -1.21 3.46
CA THR A 92 -6.37 -1.99 4.01
C THR A 92 -6.11 -3.50 3.94
N ILE A 93 -5.65 -4.01 2.79
CA ILE A 93 -5.32 -5.43 2.62
C ILE A 93 -4.19 -5.82 3.58
N SER A 94 -3.17 -4.98 3.72
CA SER A 94 -2.04 -5.22 4.63
C SER A 94 -2.49 -5.28 6.09
N MET A 95 -3.38 -4.37 6.52
CA MET A 95 -3.95 -4.36 7.87
C MET A 95 -4.78 -5.63 8.15
N ILE A 96 -5.61 -6.06 7.18
CA ILE A 96 -6.38 -7.31 7.28
C ILE A 96 -5.45 -8.52 7.40
N LEU A 97 -4.40 -8.60 6.57
CA LEU A 97 -3.40 -9.67 6.65
C LEU A 97 -2.71 -9.67 8.01
N ALA A 98 -2.26 -8.51 8.51
CA ALA A 98 -1.65 -8.36 9.81
C ALA A 98 -2.57 -8.81 10.96
N LYS A 99 -3.87 -8.45 10.90
CA LYS A 99 -4.89 -8.89 11.86
C LYS A 99 -5.06 -10.41 11.84
N GLN A 100 -5.12 -11.02 10.63
CA GLN A 100 -5.20 -12.48 10.50
C GLN A 100 -3.93 -13.20 11.00
N MET A 101 -2.78 -12.55 10.91
CA MET A 101 -1.51 -13.03 11.48
C MET A 101 -1.44 -12.80 12.99
N LYS A 102 -2.45 -12.18 13.61
CA LYS A 102 -2.53 -11.87 15.04
C LYS A 102 -1.42 -10.93 15.53
N LEU A 103 -1.03 -9.98 14.69
CA LEU A 103 -0.14 -8.91 15.12
C LEU A 103 -0.86 -7.98 16.10
N PRO A 104 -0.15 -7.31 17.01
CA PRO A 104 -0.75 -6.36 17.94
C PRO A 104 -1.31 -5.14 17.19
N ASP A 105 -2.34 -4.50 17.76
CA ASP A 105 -3.09 -3.39 17.11
C ASP A 105 -2.20 -2.22 16.69
N ASN A 106 -1.19 -1.89 17.47
CA ASN A 106 -0.23 -0.86 17.11
C ASN A 106 0.59 -1.22 15.84
N GLU A 107 0.97 -2.49 15.67
CA GLU A 107 1.67 -2.94 14.46
C GLU A 107 0.70 -2.97 13.26
N ILE A 108 -0.57 -3.36 13.47
CA ILE A 108 -1.58 -3.33 12.43
C ILE A 108 -1.79 -1.89 11.93
N HIS A 109 -1.90 -0.92 12.85
CA HIS A 109 -1.98 0.49 12.54
C HIS A 109 -0.75 0.96 11.74
N ASP A 110 0.46 0.67 12.21
CA ASP A 110 1.72 1.07 11.59
C ASP A 110 1.89 0.46 10.18
N ILE A 111 1.43 -0.78 9.97
CA ILE A 111 1.37 -1.39 8.64
C ILE A 111 0.42 -0.61 7.73
N GLY A 112 -0.71 -0.15 8.24
CA GLY A 112 -1.63 0.73 7.52
C GLY A 112 -0.95 2.03 7.09
N VAL A 113 -0.27 2.70 8.01
CA VAL A 113 0.54 3.91 7.73
C VAL A 113 1.59 3.64 6.66
N SER A 114 2.33 2.54 6.78
CA SER A 114 3.34 2.14 5.80
C SER A 114 2.73 1.88 4.42
N GLY A 115 1.56 1.23 4.35
CA GLY A 115 0.82 0.98 3.12
C GLY A 115 0.31 2.26 2.45
N LEU A 116 -0.17 3.24 3.22
CA LEU A 116 -0.59 4.54 2.69
C LEU A 116 0.59 5.32 2.07
N LEU A 117 1.79 5.16 2.62
CA LEU A 117 2.99 5.91 2.24
C LEU A 117 3.93 5.15 1.31
N HIS A 118 3.71 3.85 1.02
CA HIS A 118 4.69 3.01 0.32
C HIS A 118 5.13 3.59 -1.03
N ASP A 119 4.22 4.22 -1.74
CA ASP A 119 4.41 4.78 -3.08
C ASP A 119 4.64 6.30 -3.10
N ILE A 120 4.76 6.97 -1.93
CA ILE A 120 4.89 8.44 -1.86
C ILE A 120 6.06 8.98 -2.70
N GLY A 121 7.13 8.21 -2.83
CA GLY A 121 8.30 8.57 -3.64
C GLY A 121 8.02 8.62 -5.15
N LYS A 122 6.87 8.15 -5.64
CA LYS A 122 6.46 8.31 -7.03
C LYS A 122 6.26 9.78 -7.41
N THR A 123 6.01 10.65 -6.43
CA THR A 123 5.94 12.10 -6.62
C THR A 123 7.27 12.71 -7.12
N MET A 124 8.39 11.98 -6.96
CA MET A 124 9.71 12.38 -7.44
C MET A 124 10.08 11.77 -8.80
N ILE A 125 9.22 10.93 -9.37
CA ILE A 125 9.44 10.33 -10.68
C ILE A 125 8.95 11.29 -11.78
N PRO A 126 9.72 11.50 -12.87
CA PRO A 126 9.29 12.34 -13.97
C PRO A 126 7.94 11.88 -14.56
N ASN A 127 7.04 12.83 -14.82
CA ASN A 127 5.68 12.54 -15.31
C ASN A 127 5.68 11.74 -16.62
N GLU A 128 6.66 11.94 -17.48
CA GLU A 128 6.80 11.23 -18.76
C GLU A 128 7.03 9.74 -18.56
N ILE A 129 7.66 9.36 -17.43
CA ILE A 129 7.90 7.96 -17.06
C ILE A 129 6.71 7.42 -16.26
N LEU A 130 6.22 8.20 -15.29
CA LEU A 130 5.13 7.79 -14.39
C LEU A 130 3.85 7.49 -15.17
N ASN A 131 3.52 8.36 -16.13
CA ASN A 131 2.27 8.29 -16.92
C ASN A 131 2.48 7.75 -18.34
N LYS A 132 3.62 7.10 -18.61
CA LYS A 132 3.91 6.58 -19.95
C LYS A 132 2.89 5.51 -20.35
N PRO A 133 2.20 5.69 -21.50
CA PRO A 133 1.35 4.63 -22.02
C PRO A 133 2.21 3.45 -22.53
N GLY A 134 1.97 2.26 -21.99
CA GLY A 134 2.65 1.04 -22.39
C GLY A 134 3.84 0.66 -21.49
N ARG A 135 4.76 -0.13 -22.03
CA ARG A 135 5.89 -0.66 -21.25
C ARG A 135 7.01 0.37 -21.11
N LEU A 136 7.59 0.44 -19.91
CA LEU A 136 8.82 1.19 -19.68
C LEU A 136 10.00 0.47 -20.33
N THR A 137 10.96 1.24 -20.85
CA THR A 137 12.28 0.71 -21.21
C THR A 137 13.05 0.31 -19.94
N ASP A 138 14.17 -0.42 -20.08
CA ASP A 138 14.98 -0.81 -18.93
C ASP A 138 15.52 0.41 -18.17
N ASP A 139 15.92 1.47 -18.86
CA ASP A 139 16.39 2.71 -18.25
C ASP A 139 15.26 3.44 -17.49
N GLU A 140 14.09 3.55 -18.11
CA GLU A 140 12.91 4.15 -17.46
C GLU A 140 12.48 3.31 -16.25
N PHE A 141 12.51 1.99 -16.34
CA PHE A 141 12.23 1.11 -15.22
C PHE A 141 13.25 1.26 -14.10
N ASN A 142 14.54 1.47 -14.43
CA ASN A 142 15.57 1.78 -13.44
C ASN A 142 15.33 3.11 -12.74
N ILE A 143 14.75 4.10 -13.41
CA ILE A 143 14.30 5.35 -12.78
C ILE A 143 13.09 5.08 -11.90
N MET A 144 12.08 4.36 -12.39
CA MET A 144 10.87 4.01 -11.64
C MET A 144 11.21 3.29 -10.33
N LYS A 145 12.14 2.34 -10.33
CA LYS A 145 12.57 1.61 -9.13
C LYS A 145 13.07 2.50 -8.00
N LYS A 146 13.49 3.73 -8.29
CA LYS A 146 14.01 4.66 -7.28
C LYS A 146 12.91 5.22 -6.35
N HIS A 147 11.62 5.07 -6.68
CA HIS A 147 10.54 5.61 -5.86
C HIS A 147 10.58 5.10 -4.41
N SER A 148 10.95 3.83 -4.17
CA SER A 148 11.06 3.27 -2.82
C SER A 148 12.16 3.96 -2.00
N VAL A 149 13.31 4.26 -2.61
CA VAL A 149 14.40 5.03 -2.00
C VAL A 149 14.00 6.49 -1.79
N TYR A 150 13.32 7.09 -2.77
CA TYR A 150 12.84 8.46 -2.65
C TYR A 150 11.82 8.58 -1.51
N GLY A 151 10.85 7.65 -1.43
CA GLY A 151 9.87 7.61 -0.33
C GLY A 151 10.55 7.50 1.03
N TYR A 152 11.49 6.57 1.19
CA TYR A 152 12.29 6.44 2.40
C TYR A 152 13.04 7.76 2.76
N ASN A 153 13.71 8.38 1.79
CA ASN A 153 14.44 9.62 2.02
C ASN A 153 13.55 10.80 2.40
N MET A 154 12.33 10.87 1.89
CA MET A 154 11.33 11.89 2.26
C MET A 154 10.84 11.74 3.70
N LEU A 155 10.84 10.50 4.21
CA LEU A 155 10.21 10.17 5.49
C LEU A 155 11.19 9.92 6.63
N LYS A 156 12.46 9.57 6.36
CA LYS A 156 13.43 9.07 7.36
C LYS A 156 13.73 10.01 8.52
N ASP A 157 13.59 11.32 8.31
CA ASP A 157 13.86 12.33 9.33
C ASP A 157 12.62 12.70 10.17
N ARG A 158 11.47 12.07 9.89
CA ARG A 158 10.23 12.25 10.65
C ARG A 158 10.29 11.41 11.93
N LYS A 159 10.28 12.10 13.08
CA LYS A 159 10.40 11.46 14.41
C LYS A 159 9.16 10.66 14.82
N ASP A 160 8.04 10.93 14.21
CA ASP A 160 6.72 10.34 14.44
C ASP A 160 6.48 9.08 13.59
N LEU A 161 7.43 8.71 12.73
CA LEU A 161 7.42 7.44 11.99
C LEU A 161 8.50 6.50 12.55
N ASN A 162 8.09 5.31 12.96
CA ASN A 162 9.04 4.32 13.43
C ASN A 162 9.78 3.59 12.29
N ASN A 163 10.86 2.91 12.64
CA ASN A 163 11.71 2.26 11.66
C ASN A 163 10.99 1.16 10.85
N SER A 164 10.00 0.47 11.42
CA SER A 164 9.27 -0.58 10.72
C SER A 164 8.43 0.00 9.56
N ILE A 165 7.80 1.17 9.76
CA ILE A 165 7.09 1.90 8.72
C ILE A 165 8.07 2.29 7.60
N LEU A 166 9.22 2.88 7.95
CA LEU A 166 10.22 3.33 6.99
C LEU A 166 10.81 2.17 6.17
N MET A 167 11.08 1.05 6.84
CA MET A 167 11.58 -0.15 6.15
C MET A 167 10.50 -0.78 5.28
N GLY A 168 9.22 -0.72 5.66
CA GLY A 168 8.11 -1.11 4.82
C GLY A 168 8.10 -0.33 3.50
N VAL A 169 8.20 0.99 3.57
CA VAL A 169 8.28 1.88 2.38
C VAL A 169 9.51 1.59 1.54
N LEU A 170 10.68 1.36 2.15
CA LEU A 170 11.92 1.11 1.40
C LEU A 170 11.90 -0.25 0.69
N GLN A 171 11.41 -1.29 1.35
CA GLN A 171 11.63 -2.70 0.98
C GLN A 171 10.41 -3.38 0.34
N HIS A 172 9.28 -2.70 0.09
CA HIS A 172 8.04 -3.34 -0.38
C HIS A 172 8.17 -4.01 -1.77
N HIS A 173 9.21 -3.68 -2.53
CA HIS A 173 9.54 -4.35 -3.79
C HIS A 173 10.71 -5.34 -3.69
N GLU A 174 11.20 -5.61 -2.49
CA GLU A 174 12.14 -6.71 -2.29
C GLU A 174 11.43 -8.05 -2.49
N ARG A 175 12.21 -9.04 -2.92
CA ARG A 175 11.71 -10.39 -3.19
C ARG A 175 12.49 -11.39 -2.36
N ILE A 176 11.80 -12.38 -1.82
CA ILE A 176 12.40 -13.41 -0.95
C ILE A 176 13.55 -14.18 -1.63
N ASP A 177 13.61 -14.18 -2.95
CA ASP A 177 14.65 -14.79 -3.77
C ASP A 177 15.86 -13.86 -4.05
N GLY A 178 15.87 -12.64 -3.50
CA GLY A 178 16.93 -11.65 -3.70
C GLY A 178 16.90 -10.94 -5.06
N THR A 179 15.89 -11.18 -5.90
CA THR A 179 15.76 -10.54 -7.23
C THR A 179 14.99 -9.23 -7.21
N GLY A 180 14.57 -8.78 -6.00
CA GLY A 180 13.86 -7.54 -5.80
C GLY A 180 14.74 -6.28 -5.82
N TYR A 181 14.19 -5.17 -5.42
CA TYR A 181 14.88 -3.89 -5.32
C TYR A 181 14.35 -3.11 -4.11
N PRO A 182 15.06 -2.08 -3.62
CA PRO A 182 16.29 -1.46 -4.15
C PRO A 182 17.60 -2.14 -3.67
N LEU A 183 17.56 -3.00 -2.65
CA LEU A 183 18.74 -3.55 -1.98
C LEU A 183 19.11 -4.96 -2.45
N GLY A 184 18.17 -5.67 -3.10
CA GLY A 184 18.35 -7.06 -3.49
C GLY A 184 18.44 -8.01 -2.29
N PHE A 185 17.65 -7.73 -1.24
CA PHE A 185 17.66 -8.53 -0.02
C PHE A 185 16.91 -9.83 -0.20
N ASP A 186 17.45 -10.90 0.38
CA ASP A 186 16.82 -12.20 0.53
C ASP A 186 15.88 -12.22 1.77
N ALA A 187 15.10 -13.29 1.88
CA ALA A 187 14.03 -13.41 2.88
C ALA A 187 14.42 -13.02 4.32
N PRO A 188 15.59 -13.39 4.89
CA PRO A 188 15.96 -13.02 6.25
C PRO A 188 16.16 -11.51 6.47
N LYS A 189 16.54 -10.76 5.42
CA LYS A 189 16.88 -9.34 5.50
C LYS A 189 15.69 -8.42 5.24
N ILE A 190 14.61 -8.94 4.64
CA ILE A 190 13.39 -8.19 4.37
C ILE A 190 12.56 -8.10 5.66
N CYS A 191 12.19 -6.88 6.07
CA CYS A 191 11.37 -6.68 7.25
C CYS A 191 9.95 -7.25 7.07
N GLN A 192 9.28 -7.53 8.19
CA GLN A 192 7.94 -8.13 8.17
C GLN A 192 6.92 -7.23 7.46
N PHE A 193 6.94 -5.92 7.71
CA PHE A 193 6.03 -4.98 7.07
C PHE A 193 6.17 -5.02 5.55
N ALA A 194 7.39 -4.98 5.03
CA ALA A 194 7.65 -5.07 3.60
C ALA A 194 7.13 -6.37 2.96
N LYS A 195 7.25 -7.51 3.67
CA LYS A 195 6.69 -8.79 3.21
C LYS A 195 5.18 -8.76 3.10
N ILE A 196 4.50 -8.17 4.08
CA ILE A 196 3.04 -8.02 4.08
C ILE A 196 2.62 -7.07 2.96
N LEU A 197 3.27 -5.90 2.86
CA LEU A 197 3.00 -4.90 1.83
C LEU A 197 3.21 -5.47 0.42
N SER A 198 4.30 -6.21 0.17
CA SER A 198 4.57 -6.78 -1.15
C SER A 198 3.48 -7.76 -1.60
N VAL A 199 2.90 -8.52 -0.67
CA VAL A 199 1.78 -9.43 -0.97
C VAL A 199 0.52 -8.63 -1.30
N ALA A 200 0.21 -7.59 -0.52
CA ALA A 200 -0.95 -6.75 -0.70
C ALA A 200 -0.88 -5.96 -2.02
N ASP A 201 0.28 -5.36 -2.34
CA ASP A 201 0.54 -4.61 -3.56
C ASP A 201 0.37 -5.49 -4.81
N VAL A 202 0.99 -6.67 -4.82
CA VAL A 202 0.83 -7.62 -5.94
C VAL A 202 -0.61 -8.08 -6.06
N TYR A 203 -1.30 -8.35 -4.95
CA TYR A 203 -2.69 -8.76 -4.97
C TYR A 203 -3.58 -7.67 -5.58
N ASP A 204 -3.46 -6.42 -5.10
CA ASP A 204 -4.23 -5.30 -5.65
C ASP A 204 -3.97 -5.11 -7.14
N ALA A 205 -2.70 -5.13 -7.57
CA ALA A 205 -2.33 -5.03 -8.97
C ALA A 205 -2.92 -6.12 -9.87
N LEU A 206 -3.19 -7.32 -9.33
CA LEU A 206 -3.78 -8.45 -10.06
C LEU A 206 -5.31 -8.39 -10.14
N VAL A 207 -5.98 -7.82 -9.13
CA VAL A 207 -7.44 -7.81 -9.04
C VAL A 207 -8.07 -6.51 -9.54
N THR A 208 -7.33 -5.41 -9.48
CA THR A 208 -7.77 -4.11 -10.00
C THR A 208 -7.61 -4.08 -11.52
N LYS A 209 -8.70 -3.83 -12.25
CA LYS A 209 -8.66 -3.64 -13.71
C LYS A 209 -7.95 -2.32 -14.00
N ARG A 210 -6.84 -2.39 -14.69
CA ARG A 210 -6.14 -1.25 -15.30
C ARG A 210 -6.80 -0.86 -16.62
#